data_f5c2b3c49f0802d4ca4a3b9714beb29c
#
_entry.id   f5c2b3c49f0802d4ca4a3b9714beb29c
#
_cell.length_a   1.000
_cell.length_b   1.000
_cell.length_c   1.000
_cell.angle_alpha   90.00
_cell.angle_beta   90.00
_cell.angle_gamma   90.00
#
_symmetry.space_group_name_H-M   'P 1'
#
loop_
_entity.id
_entity.type
_entity.pdbx_description
1 polymer ?
#
loop_
_entity_poly.entity_id
_entity_poly.type
_entity_poly.pdbx_seq_one_letter_code
_entity_poly.pdbx_strand_id
1 'polypeptide(L)'
;FSRRSLIGAGAAAAAGAALPATAGAARSKGPSTRYDVVVVGAGLAGLMAARTLAAKGKKVKVLEARGRVGGRTLNHDIGKGDVIEVGGQWIGPTQDKLAKLSREVGVKTFKTHWTGEGVYYRNGERKLYDVTSPIPPDPDAGDAIGMVLKLDELGRTISRTRPWTSPAWRSTWRHSRSFELSPIVVR
;
A
#
# COMPACT_ATOMS: atom_id res chain seq x y z
N PHE A 1 2.42 -16.68 13.79
CA PHE A 1 1.24 -17.14 14.54
C PHE A 1 0.09 -17.38 13.56
N SER A 2 -0.19 -18.66 13.31
CA SER A 2 -1.19 -19.12 12.36
C SER A 2 -2.58 -19.11 13.02
N ARG A 3 -3.56 -18.51 12.36
CA ARG A 3 -4.98 -18.45 12.77
C ARG A 3 -5.73 -19.81 12.70
N ARG A 4 -5.03 -20.93 12.52
CA ARG A 4 -5.65 -22.27 12.33
C ARG A 4 -5.74 -23.15 13.58
N SER A 5 -5.41 -22.67 14.78
CA SER A 5 -5.34 -23.51 15.98
C SER A 5 -6.52 -23.35 16.94
N LEU A 6 -7.68 -22.87 16.49
CA LEU A 6 -8.86 -22.67 17.38
C LEU A 6 -10.12 -23.35 16.86
N ILE A 7 -10.01 -24.44 16.08
CA ILE A 7 -11.16 -25.30 15.79
C ILE A 7 -10.74 -26.74 16.00
N GLY A 8 -11.03 -27.23 17.21
CA GLY A 8 -10.84 -28.66 17.50
C GLY A 8 -10.97 -28.94 18.97
N ALA A 9 -12.12 -29.36 19.37
CA ALA A 9 -12.51 -30.26 20.45
C ALA A 9 -13.75 -29.77 21.21
N GLY A 10 -14.82 -30.57 21.13
CA GLY A 10 -15.94 -30.40 22.04
C GLY A 10 -17.32 -30.75 21.46
N ALA A 11 -17.44 -31.93 20.86
CA ALA A 11 -18.77 -32.54 20.71
C ALA A 11 -19.02 -33.39 21.96
N ALA A 12 -19.95 -32.97 22.86
CA ALA A 12 -20.78 -33.85 23.66
C ALA A 12 -21.77 -33.06 24.55
N ALA A 13 -22.97 -33.61 24.59
CA ALA A 13 -24.04 -33.43 25.59
C ALA A 13 -25.03 -32.27 25.32
N ALA A 14 -26.11 -32.66 24.66
CA ALA A 14 -27.40 -32.01 24.74
C ALA A 14 -27.97 -32.12 26.18
N ALA A 15 -28.13 -30.99 26.84
CA ALA A 15 -29.02 -30.82 27.93
C ALA A 15 -29.70 -29.46 27.76
N GLY A 16 -31.03 -29.51 27.55
CA GLY A 16 -31.84 -28.30 27.41
C GLY A 16 -31.80 -27.46 28.69
N ALA A 17 -31.13 -26.31 28.57
CA ALA A 17 -31.29 -25.20 29.48
C ALA A 17 -31.69 -24.00 28.66
N ALA A 18 -32.86 -23.46 28.92
CA ALA A 18 -33.35 -22.22 28.35
C ALA A 18 -32.28 -21.12 28.54
N LEU A 19 -31.75 -20.63 27.46
CA LEU A 19 -30.87 -19.45 27.49
C LEU A 19 -31.68 -18.25 27.93
N PRO A 20 -31.25 -17.55 29.00
CA PRO A 20 -31.87 -16.28 29.31
C PRO A 20 -31.63 -15.33 28.16
N ALA A 21 -32.71 -14.69 27.71
CA ALA A 21 -32.71 -13.68 26.69
C ALA A 21 -31.68 -12.61 27.01
N THR A 22 -30.80 -12.43 26.05
CA THR A 22 -30.05 -11.19 25.72
C THR A 22 -29.79 -10.24 26.89
N ALA A 23 -28.70 -10.45 27.59
CA ALA A 23 -28.01 -9.32 28.19
C ALA A 23 -27.55 -8.41 27.02
N GLY A 24 -28.38 -7.44 26.69
CA GLY A 24 -27.99 -6.34 25.84
C GLY A 24 -26.72 -5.77 26.43
N ALA A 25 -25.61 -5.87 25.69
CA ALA A 25 -24.37 -5.22 26.09
C ALA A 25 -24.70 -3.74 26.29
N ALA A 26 -24.84 -3.34 27.55
CA ALA A 26 -24.98 -1.94 27.92
C ALA A 26 -23.74 -1.24 27.36
N ARG A 27 -23.90 -0.58 26.22
CA ARG A 27 -22.89 0.35 25.70
C ARG A 27 -22.67 1.37 26.81
N SER A 28 -21.57 1.25 27.54
CA SER A 28 -21.13 2.28 28.43
C SER A 28 -21.11 3.58 27.65
N LYS A 29 -22.00 4.50 27.99
CA LYS A 29 -21.95 5.87 27.49
C LYS A 29 -20.78 6.58 28.17
N GLY A 30 -19.57 6.20 27.79
CA GLY A 30 -18.40 7.05 28.00
C GLY A 30 -18.64 8.39 27.30
N PRO A 31 -17.98 9.46 27.71
CA PRO A 31 -18.15 10.77 27.09
C PRO A 31 -17.99 10.63 25.57
N SER A 32 -19.06 10.92 24.83
CA SER A 32 -19.07 10.77 23.36
C SER A 32 -18.17 11.86 22.79
N THR A 33 -16.91 11.52 22.53
CA THR A 33 -16.02 12.43 21.83
C THR A 33 -16.50 12.52 20.38
N ARG A 34 -17.10 13.66 20.05
CA ARG A 34 -17.59 13.94 18.70
C ARG A 34 -16.42 14.36 17.84
N TYR A 35 -16.22 13.70 16.71
CA TYR A 35 -15.26 14.04 15.68
C TYR A 35 -15.98 14.61 14.47
N ASP A 36 -15.37 15.60 13.81
CA ASP A 36 -15.90 16.16 12.55
C ASP A 36 -15.64 15.22 11.38
N VAL A 37 -14.50 14.52 11.41
CA VAL A 37 -14.07 13.62 10.33
C VAL A 37 -13.40 12.38 10.91
N VAL A 38 -13.71 11.23 10.34
CA VAL A 38 -12.99 9.98 10.57
C VAL A 38 -12.22 9.63 9.30
N VAL A 39 -10.90 9.45 9.42
CA VAL A 39 -10.01 9.00 8.34
C VAL A 39 -9.70 7.53 8.56
N VAL A 40 -9.97 6.69 7.57
CA VAL A 40 -9.68 5.25 7.62
C VAL A 40 -8.37 4.97 6.91
N GLY A 41 -7.40 4.42 7.67
CA GLY A 41 -6.04 4.12 7.22
C GLY A 41 -5.03 5.21 7.58
N ALA A 42 -3.95 4.81 8.26
CA ALA A 42 -2.83 5.68 8.65
C ALA A 42 -1.60 5.52 7.73
N GLY A 43 -1.82 5.32 6.44
CA GLY A 43 -0.79 5.46 5.40
C GLY A 43 -0.53 6.94 5.08
N LEU A 44 0.43 7.24 4.19
CA LEU A 44 0.80 8.62 3.81
C LEU A 44 -0.41 9.47 3.40
N ALA A 45 -1.31 8.92 2.59
CA ALA A 45 -2.50 9.64 2.13
C ALA A 45 -3.45 9.99 3.27
N GLY A 46 -3.74 9.01 4.15
CA GLY A 46 -4.63 9.22 5.30
C GLY A 46 -4.04 10.18 6.32
N LEU A 47 -2.75 10.05 6.63
CA LEU A 47 -2.06 10.96 7.54
C LEU A 47 -2.01 12.39 6.97
N MET A 48 -1.80 12.54 5.66
CA MET A 48 -1.81 13.85 5.02
C MET A 48 -3.19 14.48 5.02
N ALA A 49 -4.25 13.71 4.78
CA ALA A 49 -5.63 14.16 4.89
C ALA A 49 -5.94 14.62 6.33
N ALA A 50 -5.59 13.80 7.33
CA ALA A 50 -5.79 14.10 8.73
C ALA A 50 -5.05 15.39 9.16
N ARG A 51 -3.77 15.52 8.77
CA ARG A 51 -2.96 16.72 9.02
C ARG A 51 -3.59 17.97 8.42
N THR A 52 -4.04 17.87 7.18
CA THR A 52 -4.66 19.00 6.46
C THR A 52 -5.97 19.43 7.11
N LEU A 53 -6.79 18.48 7.54
CA LEU A 53 -8.07 18.76 8.22
C LEU A 53 -7.84 19.33 9.62
N ALA A 54 -6.89 18.78 10.38
CA ALA A 54 -6.52 19.29 11.70
C ALA A 54 -5.99 20.72 11.63
N ALA A 55 -5.17 21.04 10.62
CA ALA A 55 -4.69 22.41 10.39
C ALA A 55 -5.82 23.40 10.07
N LYS A 56 -6.97 22.91 9.62
CA LYS A 56 -8.20 23.70 9.41
C LYS A 56 -9.13 23.70 10.64
N GLY A 57 -8.63 23.31 11.81
CA GLY A 57 -9.40 23.30 13.07
C GLY A 57 -10.43 22.16 13.20
N LYS A 58 -10.41 21.15 12.32
CA LYS A 58 -11.32 20.02 12.42
C LYS A 58 -10.85 19.00 13.46
N LYS A 59 -11.78 18.46 14.24
CA LYS A 59 -11.54 17.33 15.13
C LYS A 59 -11.49 16.05 14.30
N VAL A 60 -10.31 15.49 14.14
CA VAL A 60 -10.09 14.31 13.26
C VAL A 60 -9.78 13.08 14.11
N LYS A 61 -10.36 11.95 13.75
CA LYS A 61 -10.01 10.61 14.24
C LYS A 61 -9.41 9.82 13.09
N VAL A 62 -8.22 9.25 13.29
CA VAL A 62 -7.64 8.29 12.34
C VAL A 62 -7.82 6.88 12.90
N LEU A 63 -8.31 5.98 12.06
CA LEU A 63 -8.45 4.56 12.37
C LEU A 63 -7.47 3.78 11.51
N GLU A 64 -6.67 2.92 12.14
CA GLU A 64 -5.70 2.05 11.47
C GLU A 64 -5.93 0.60 11.92
N ALA A 65 -5.96 -0.31 10.95
CA ALA A 65 -6.21 -1.72 11.22
C ALA A 65 -4.97 -2.48 11.77
N ARG A 66 -3.78 -1.96 11.52
CA ARG A 66 -2.51 -2.54 12.01
C ARG A 66 -2.07 -1.85 13.29
N GLY A 67 -1.19 -2.49 14.04
CA GLY A 67 -0.54 -1.90 15.21
C GLY A 67 0.52 -0.83 14.89
N ARG A 68 0.57 -0.30 13.66
CA ARG A 68 1.53 0.69 13.19
C ARG A 68 0.95 1.62 12.14
N VAL A 69 1.51 2.80 12.01
CA VAL A 69 1.25 3.76 10.93
C VAL A 69 2.19 3.55 9.74
N GLY A 70 2.05 4.34 8.68
CA GLY A 70 2.94 4.36 7.51
C GLY A 70 2.43 3.55 6.31
N GLY A 71 1.57 2.56 6.51
CA GLY A 71 1.03 1.74 5.41
C GLY A 71 2.13 0.98 4.64
N ARG A 72 2.36 1.34 3.38
CA ARG A 72 3.38 0.75 2.50
C ARG A 72 4.80 1.31 2.72
N THR A 73 4.96 2.38 3.49
CA THR A 73 6.27 2.78 4.01
C THR A 73 6.52 2.02 5.30
N LEU A 74 7.64 1.34 5.39
CA LEU A 74 7.97 0.48 6.51
C LEU A 74 9.48 0.41 6.65
N ASN A 75 9.95 0.68 7.85
CA ASN A 75 11.33 0.45 8.24
C ASN A 75 11.43 -0.86 9.03
N HIS A 76 12.52 -1.57 8.82
CA HIS A 76 12.90 -2.75 9.59
C HIS A 76 14.15 -2.42 10.37
N ASP A 77 14.10 -2.61 11.69
CA ASP A 77 15.24 -2.42 12.58
C ASP A 77 16.22 -3.59 12.38
N ILE A 78 17.48 -3.27 12.09
CA ILE A 78 18.58 -4.24 11.95
C ILE A 78 19.54 -4.21 13.13
N GLY A 79 19.20 -3.51 14.21
CA GLY A 79 19.97 -3.39 15.43
C GLY A 79 20.87 -2.16 15.46
N LYS A 80 21.41 -1.83 16.64
CA LYS A 80 22.30 -0.69 16.89
C LYS A 80 21.74 0.69 16.52
N GLY A 81 20.41 0.81 16.35
CA GLY A 81 19.75 2.02 15.90
C GLY A 81 19.71 2.22 14.38
N ASP A 82 20.20 1.25 13.62
CA ASP A 82 20.15 1.26 12.16
C ASP A 82 18.85 0.63 11.66
N VAL A 83 18.34 1.15 10.54
CA VAL A 83 17.11 0.69 9.91
C VAL A 83 17.32 0.50 8.41
N ILE A 84 16.59 -0.45 7.83
CA ILE A 84 16.42 -0.55 6.38
C ILE A 84 14.96 -0.34 6.01
N GLU A 85 14.75 0.32 4.90
CA GLU A 85 13.42 0.48 4.33
C GLU A 85 13.05 -0.80 3.56
N VAL A 86 11.91 -1.39 3.95
CA VAL A 86 11.35 -2.60 3.30
C VAL A 86 10.06 -2.28 2.55
N GLY A 87 9.83 -1.00 2.29
CA GLY A 87 8.67 -0.47 1.58
C GLY A 87 9.06 0.67 0.65
N GLY A 88 8.26 1.74 0.64
CA GLY A 88 8.53 2.94 -0.15
C GLY A 88 9.76 3.68 0.39
N GLN A 89 10.77 3.86 -0.43
CA GLN A 89 12.10 4.32 -0.06
C GLN A 89 12.50 5.58 -0.82
N TRP A 90 12.27 5.62 -2.13
CA TRP A 90 12.79 6.68 -2.98
C TRP A 90 11.79 7.80 -3.25
N ILE A 91 12.33 9.01 -3.41
CA ILE A 91 11.61 10.16 -3.96
C ILE A 91 12.20 10.44 -5.34
N GLY A 92 11.41 10.17 -6.37
CA GLY A 92 11.81 10.39 -7.77
C GLY A 92 11.41 11.76 -8.31
N PRO A 93 11.82 12.05 -9.55
CA PRO A 93 11.35 13.23 -10.29
C PRO A 93 9.82 13.33 -10.28
N THR A 94 9.29 14.55 -10.29
CA THR A 94 7.82 14.84 -10.27
C THR A 94 7.09 14.51 -8.97
N GLN A 95 7.75 13.95 -7.97
CA GLN A 95 7.16 13.68 -6.64
C GLN A 95 7.31 14.88 -5.70
N ASP A 96 7.07 16.09 -6.19
CA ASP A 96 7.31 17.36 -5.48
C ASP A 96 6.54 17.49 -4.17
N LYS A 97 5.33 16.94 -4.12
CA LYS A 97 4.50 16.94 -2.89
C LYS A 97 5.15 16.12 -1.78
N LEU A 98 5.73 14.97 -2.12
CA LEU A 98 6.43 14.12 -1.16
C LEU A 98 7.74 14.77 -0.71
N ALA A 99 8.51 15.31 -1.64
CA ALA A 99 9.73 16.07 -1.34
C ALA A 99 9.46 17.29 -0.45
N LYS A 100 8.36 18.01 -0.70
CA LYS A 100 7.92 19.11 0.17
C LYS A 100 7.55 18.61 1.56
N LEU A 101 6.75 17.55 1.66
CA LEU A 101 6.34 16.98 2.94
C LEU A 101 7.55 16.54 3.77
N SER A 102 8.52 15.83 3.16
CA SER A 102 9.75 15.41 3.84
C SER A 102 10.48 16.59 4.48
N ARG A 103 10.65 17.70 3.76
CA ARG A 103 11.23 18.93 4.31
C ARG A 103 10.40 19.51 5.47
N GLU A 104 9.09 19.57 5.31
CA GLU A 104 8.18 20.12 6.34
C GLU A 104 8.18 19.33 7.65
N VAL A 105 8.40 18.01 7.59
CA VAL A 105 8.48 17.15 8.77
C VAL A 105 9.91 16.86 9.23
N GLY A 106 10.90 17.52 8.63
CA GLY A 106 12.32 17.42 9.03
C GLY A 106 13.00 16.11 8.61
N VAL A 107 12.42 15.33 7.69
CA VAL A 107 13.05 14.11 7.16
C VAL A 107 14.11 14.50 6.15
N LYS A 108 15.36 14.13 6.44
CA LYS A 108 16.49 14.35 5.55
C LYS A 108 16.50 13.31 4.43
N THR A 109 16.84 13.76 3.23
CA THR A 109 17.04 12.89 2.06
C THR A 109 18.50 12.95 1.62
N PHE A 110 18.98 11.90 1.01
CA PHE A 110 20.32 11.81 0.43
C PHE A 110 20.22 11.19 -0.96
N LYS A 111 21.24 11.44 -1.78
CA LYS A 111 21.28 10.86 -3.13
C LYS A 111 21.52 9.36 -3.06
N THR A 112 20.80 8.61 -3.88
CA THR A 112 21.10 7.19 -4.09
C THR A 112 22.54 7.04 -4.59
N HIS A 113 23.26 6.06 -4.05
CA HIS A 113 24.57 5.71 -4.55
C HIS A 113 24.47 5.24 -6.00
N TRP A 114 25.23 5.88 -6.88
CA TRP A 114 25.18 5.63 -8.33
C TRP A 114 26.58 5.69 -8.93
N THR A 115 27.51 4.97 -8.29
CA THR A 115 28.91 4.89 -8.76
C THR A 115 29.35 3.44 -8.74
N GLY A 116 30.30 3.09 -9.62
CA GLY A 116 30.80 1.73 -9.77
C GLY A 116 30.05 0.96 -10.86
N GLU A 117 30.03 -0.35 -10.73
CA GLU A 117 29.42 -1.26 -11.70
C GLU A 117 28.14 -1.87 -11.15
N GLY A 118 27.14 -2.00 -11.99
CA GLY A 118 25.93 -2.77 -11.71
C GLY A 118 26.24 -4.27 -11.81
N VAL A 119 25.51 -5.06 -11.04
CA VAL A 119 25.58 -6.52 -11.10
C VAL A 119 24.32 -7.04 -11.74
N TYR A 120 24.47 -7.69 -12.87
CA TYR A 120 23.40 -8.45 -13.52
C TYR A 120 23.65 -9.95 -13.32
N TYR A 121 22.63 -10.65 -12.85
CA TYR A 121 22.71 -12.09 -12.59
C TYR A 121 21.54 -12.82 -13.25
N ARG A 122 21.85 -13.78 -14.13
CA ARG A 122 20.85 -14.61 -14.81
C ARG A 122 21.40 -16.01 -15.06
N ASN A 123 20.61 -17.05 -14.81
CA ASN A 123 20.93 -18.43 -15.10
C ASN A 123 22.26 -18.93 -14.53
N GLY A 124 22.65 -18.47 -13.35
CA GLY A 124 23.92 -18.83 -12.74
C GLY A 124 25.11 -17.96 -13.16
N GLU A 125 24.94 -17.09 -14.15
CA GLU A 125 25.99 -16.18 -14.63
C GLU A 125 25.87 -14.79 -14.02
N ARG A 126 27.00 -14.25 -13.56
CA ARG A 126 27.14 -12.89 -13.05
C ARG A 126 27.87 -12.04 -14.09
N LYS A 127 27.27 -10.92 -14.49
CA LYS A 127 27.88 -9.92 -15.38
C LYS A 127 27.94 -8.57 -14.69
N LEU A 128 29.03 -7.85 -14.87
CA LEU A 128 29.13 -6.46 -14.46
C LEU A 128 28.76 -5.58 -15.65
N TYR A 129 28.15 -4.44 -15.38
CA TYR A 129 27.81 -3.46 -16.39
C TYR A 129 27.89 -2.04 -15.83
N ASP A 130 28.06 -1.07 -16.68
CA ASP A 130 28.09 0.33 -16.30
C ASP A 130 26.72 0.77 -15.75
N VAL A 131 26.68 1.20 -14.50
CA VAL A 131 25.45 1.64 -13.83
C VAL A 131 24.81 2.87 -14.49
N THR A 132 25.55 3.62 -15.30
CA THR A 132 25.00 4.74 -16.07
C THR A 132 24.15 4.27 -17.23
N SER A 133 24.29 3.00 -17.65
CA SER A 133 23.39 2.37 -18.59
C SER A 133 22.03 2.12 -17.91
N PRO A 134 20.93 2.65 -18.44
CA PRO A 134 19.60 2.40 -17.87
C PRO A 134 19.11 0.96 -18.07
N ILE A 135 19.85 0.16 -18.84
CA ILE A 135 19.46 -1.17 -19.29
C ILE A 135 20.57 -2.14 -18.95
N PRO A 136 20.31 -3.18 -18.13
CA PRO A 136 21.28 -4.24 -17.91
C PRO A 136 21.51 -5.05 -19.20
N PRO A 137 22.63 -5.78 -19.32
CA PRO A 137 22.97 -6.58 -20.51
C PRO A 137 22.12 -7.88 -20.58
N ASP A 138 20.81 -7.72 -20.60
CA ASP A 138 19.85 -8.81 -20.70
C ASP A 138 19.47 -9.03 -22.18
N PRO A 139 19.50 -10.27 -22.70
CA PRO A 139 19.10 -10.57 -24.08
C PRO A 139 17.64 -10.20 -24.37
N ASP A 140 16.75 -10.25 -23.35
CA ASP A 140 15.34 -9.93 -23.51
C ASP A 140 15.03 -8.46 -23.19
N ALA A 141 16.06 -7.62 -22.96
CA ALA A 141 15.87 -6.21 -22.61
C ALA A 141 15.12 -5.43 -23.70
N GLY A 142 15.33 -5.78 -24.98
CA GLY A 142 14.61 -5.18 -26.11
C GLY A 142 13.10 -5.41 -26.02
N ASP A 143 12.67 -6.62 -25.70
CA ASP A 143 11.26 -6.96 -25.56
C ASP A 143 10.63 -6.25 -24.38
N ALA A 144 11.34 -6.18 -23.24
CA ALA A 144 10.88 -5.45 -22.05
C ALA A 144 10.69 -3.95 -22.35
N ILE A 145 11.61 -3.33 -23.07
CA ILE A 145 11.50 -1.93 -23.50
C ILE A 145 10.32 -1.76 -24.46
N GLY A 146 10.18 -2.65 -25.45
CA GLY A 146 9.05 -2.64 -26.37
C GLY A 146 7.71 -2.69 -25.63
N MET A 147 7.61 -3.51 -24.59
CA MET A 147 6.42 -3.60 -23.74
C MET A 147 6.17 -2.29 -22.98
N VAL A 148 7.19 -1.69 -22.38
CA VAL A 148 7.06 -0.39 -21.68
C VAL A 148 6.59 0.70 -22.64
N LEU A 149 7.20 0.81 -23.83
CA LEU A 149 6.78 1.78 -24.84
C LEU A 149 5.32 1.58 -25.28
N LYS A 150 4.90 0.32 -25.41
CA LYS A 150 3.51 -0.01 -25.77
C LYS A 150 2.54 0.36 -24.64
N LEU A 151 2.90 0.15 -23.39
CA LEU A 151 2.10 0.58 -22.24
C LEU A 151 2.00 2.11 -22.17
N ASP A 152 3.07 2.83 -22.45
CA ASP A 152 3.08 4.29 -22.49
C ASP A 152 2.18 4.82 -23.61
N GLU A 153 2.24 4.21 -24.82
CA GLU A 153 1.35 4.55 -25.94
C GLU A 153 -0.12 4.36 -25.54
N LEU A 154 -0.46 3.19 -24.98
CA LEU A 154 -1.80 2.91 -24.48
C LEU A 154 -2.22 3.88 -23.39
N GLY A 155 -1.31 4.17 -22.45
CA GLY A 155 -1.55 5.12 -21.37
C GLY A 155 -1.93 6.52 -21.83
N ARG A 156 -1.34 7.00 -22.94
CA ARG A 156 -1.66 8.30 -23.54
C ARG A 156 -3.08 8.36 -24.10
N THR A 157 -3.67 7.23 -24.44
CA THR A 157 -5.06 7.15 -24.94
C THR A 157 -6.11 7.21 -23.82
N ILE A 158 -5.69 7.11 -22.57
CA ILE A 158 -6.58 7.06 -21.42
C ILE A 158 -6.86 8.47 -20.89
N SER A 159 -8.14 8.84 -20.83
CA SER A 159 -8.55 10.11 -20.24
C SER A 159 -8.18 10.15 -18.75
N ARG A 160 -7.45 11.19 -18.32
CA ARG A 160 -7.07 11.37 -16.92
C ARG A 160 -8.25 11.71 -16.00
N THR A 161 -9.32 12.29 -16.56
CA THR A 161 -10.52 12.71 -15.81
C THR A 161 -11.65 11.70 -15.92
N ARG A 162 -11.72 10.95 -17.02
CA ARG A 162 -12.75 9.92 -17.27
C ARG A 162 -12.11 8.65 -17.85
N PRO A 163 -11.24 7.95 -17.12
CA PRO A 163 -10.49 6.80 -17.64
C PRO A 163 -11.38 5.65 -18.11
N TRP A 164 -12.56 5.51 -17.52
CA TRP A 164 -13.55 4.48 -17.87
C TRP A 164 -14.19 4.67 -19.26
N THR A 165 -14.03 5.81 -19.91
CA THR A 165 -14.54 6.06 -21.28
C THR A 165 -13.56 5.63 -22.35
N SER A 166 -12.31 5.30 -22.01
CA SER A 166 -11.26 5.01 -22.97
C SER A 166 -11.48 3.65 -23.65
N PRO A 167 -11.25 3.55 -24.99
CA PRO A 167 -11.41 2.31 -25.73
C PRO A 167 -10.55 1.17 -25.21
N ALA A 168 -9.30 1.47 -24.79
CA ALA A 168 -8.37 0.51 -24.22
C ALA A 168 -8.93 -0.17 -22.97
N TRP A 169 -9.67 0.56 -22.10
CA TRP A 169 -10.35 0.00 -20.94
C TRP A 169 -11.38 -1.06 -21.34
N ARG A 170 -12.18 -0.81 -22.38
CA ARG A 170 -13.24 -1.72 -22.81
C ARG A 170 -12.71 -3.02 -23.40
N SER A 171 -11.60 -2.98 -24.15
CA SER A 171 -11.02 -4.19 -24.76
C SER A 171 -10.36 -5.10 -23.72
N THR A 172 -9.64 -4.54 -22.76
CA THR A 172 -8.94 -5.32 -21.73
C THR A 172 -9.91 -6.04 -20.81
N TRP A 173 -11.02 -5.40 -20.41
CA TRP A 173 -12.04 -6.01 -19.55
C TRP A 173 -12.88 -7.09 -20.22
N ARG A 174 -13.07 -7.04 -21.54
CA ARG A 174 -13.81 -8.09 -22.26
C ARG A 174 -13.06 -9.43 -22.29
N HIS A 175 -11.75 -9.43 -22.20
CA HIS A 175 -10.90 -10.62 -22.22
C HIS A 175 -10.59 -11.20 -20.83
N SER A 176 -10.79 -10.44 -19.77
CA SER A 176 -10.53 -10.87 -18.38
C SER A 176 -11.78 -11.40 -17.67
N ARG A 177 -12.61 -12.22 -18.37
CA ARG A 177 -13.80 -12.87 -17.76
C ARG A 177 -13.50 -13.87 -16.63
N SER A 178 -12.27 -14.02 -16.21
CA SER A 178 -11.86 -14.92 -15.13
C SER A 178 -11.63 -14.20 -13.78
N PHE A 179 -11.84 -12.90 -13.68
CA PHE A 179 -11.87 -12.19 -12.40
C PHE A 179 -13.31 -11.86 -12.01
N GLU A 180 -14.01 -12.84 -11.46
CA GLU A 180 -15.21 -12.56 -10.67
C GLU A 180 -14.76 -11.83 -9.40
N LEU A 181 -14.99 -10.52 -9.37
CA LEU A 181 -14.95 -9.76 -8.14
C LEU A 181 -16.10 -10.27 -7.26
N SER A 182 -15.81 -11.19 -6.37
CA SER A 182 -16.73 -11.51 -5.30
C SER A 182 -17.03 -10.22 -4.54
N PRO A 183 -18.32 -9.86 -4.33
CA PRO A 183 -18.66 -8.65 -3.62
C PRO A 183 -18.08 -8.75 -2.20
N ILE A 184 -17.22 -7.80 -1.84
CA ILE A 184 -16.73 -7.65 -0.48
C ILE A 184 -17.91 -7.09 0.33
N VAL A 185 -18.62 -7.98 1.01
CA VAL A 185 -19.61 -7.59 2.00
C VAL A 185 -18.84 -7.17 3.26
N VAL A 186 -18.78 -5.88 3.51
CA VAL A 186 -18.30 -5.33 4.78
C VAL A 186 -19.46 -5.46 5.78
N ARG A 187 -19.30 -6.38 6.73
CA ARG A 187 -20.19 -6.47 7.90
C ARG A 187 -19.67 -5.58 9.04
#